data_012cad69663fa935b25ef14047531709
#
_entry.id   012cad69663fa935b25ef14047531709
#
_cell.length_a   1.000
_cell.length_b   1.000
_cell.length_c   1.000
_cell.angle_alpha   90.00
_cell.angle_beta   90.00
_cell.angle_gamma   90.00
#
_symmetry.space_group_name_H-M   'P 1'
#
loop_
_entity.id
_entity.type
_entity.pdbx_description
1 polymer ?
#
loop_
_entity_poly.entity_id
_entity_poly.type
_entity_poly.pdbx_seq_one_letter_code
_entity_poly.pdbx_strand_id
1 'polypeptide(L)'
;QNELNQAPRYDEVQDETRRPDEETGTTIRMRSKVDAIDYKYFVEPNIPKYKISKSWLEEIKASIPELPYERKAKYIKDYGLSSYDATILIKEKSIANYFEECLAKQMDAKAAANWITGPILGYLAKNEIEIQDCYMTPDRLKTIVDKVQEGSLSSKQGKELFNLTLEKQQEPLKIMKQQNMVQISDAE
;
A
#
# COMPACT_ATOMS: atom_id res chain seq x y z
N GLN A 1 -42.82 2.46 37.27
CA GLN A 1 -43.03 1.09 37.83
C GLN A 1 -44.52 0.71 37.86
N ASN A 2 -45.41 1.65 38.19
CA ASN A 2 -46.85 1.35 38.27
C ASN A 2 -47.46 0.95 36.91
N GLU A 3 -46.95 1.51 35.81
CA GLU A 3 -47.45 1.15 34.46
C GLU A 3 -46.89 -0.16 33.94
N LEU A 4 -45.65 -0.51 34.24
CA LEU A 4 -45.08 -1.81 33.92
C LEU A 4 -45.87 -2.96 34.58
N ASN A 5 -46.45 -2.71 35.77
CA ASN A 5 -47.29 -3.69 36.45
C ASN A 5 -48.70 -3.79 35.88
N GLN A 6 -49.14 -2.83 35.08
CA GLN A 6 -50.47 -2.80 34.44
C GLN A 6 -50.45 -3.17 32.97
N ALA A 7 -49.30 -3.03 32.29
CA ALA A 7 -49.14 -3.39 30.91
C ALA A 7 -49.04 -4.94 30.77
N PRO A 8 -49.90 -5.58 30.00
CA PRO A 8 -49.86 -7.03 29.80
C PRO A 8 -48.60 -7.51 29.04
N ARG A 9 -47.93 -6.62 28.31
CA ARG A 9 -46.68 -6.88 27.60
C ARG A 9 -45.75 -5.66 27.64
N TYR A 10 -44.47 -5.91 27.65
CA TYR A 10 -43.45 -4.86 27.68
C TYR A 10 -43.45 -3.94 26.43
N ASP A 11 -43.81 -4.47 25.28
CA ASP A 11 -43.96 -3.77 23.99
C ASP A 11 -45.18 -2.84 23.92
N GLU A 12 -46.10 -2.91 24.89
CA GLU A 12 -47.24 -2.00 24.99
C GLU A 12 -46.93 -0.76 25.80
N VAL A 13 -45.75 -0.70 26.47
CA VAL A 13 -45.33 0.45 27.24
C VAL A 13 -44.75 1.52 26.29
N GLN A 14 -45.39 2.69 26.30
CA GLN A 14 -44.93 3.81 25.46
C GLN A 14 -43.85 4.62 26.18
N ASP A 15 -42.81 4.99 25.39
CA ASP A 15 -41.78 5.89 25.84
C ASP A 15 -42.37 7.29 26.03
N GLU A 16 -42.39 7.77 27.29
CA GLU A 16 -42.92 9.06 27.64
C GLU A 16 -42.16 9.73 28.82
N THR A 17 -42.27 11.04 28.89
CA THR A 17 -41.76 11.82 30.03
C THR A 17 -42.89 12.05 31.01
N ARG A 18 -42.68 11.68 32.29
CA ARG A 18 -43.62 11.89 33.39
C ARG A 18 -42.97 12.70 34.48
N ARG A 19 -43.79 13.48 35.23
CA ARG A 19 -43.37 14.18 36.44
C ARG A 19 -44.08 13.57 37.65
N PRO A 20 -43.44 13.53 38.81
CA PRO A 20 -44.14 13.16 40.05
C PRO A 20 -45.22 14.19 40.39
N ASP A 21 -46.33 13.68 40.91
CA ASP A 21 -47.37 14.48 41.54
C ASP A 21 -47.34 14.19 43.05
N GLU A 22 -46.96 15.19 43.84
CA GLU A 22 -46.77 15.04 45.27
C GLU A 22 -48.09 14.91 46.02
N GLU A 23 -49.20 15.45 45.46
CA GLU A 23 -50.52 15.42 46.11
C GLU A 23 -51.15 14.01 45.99
N THR A 24 -51.01 13.39 44.86
CA THR A 24 -51.65 12.06 44.58
C THR A 24 -50.71 10.90 44.76
N GLY A 25 -49.39 11.15 44.91
CA GLY A 25 -48.36 10.10 44.98
C GLY A 25 -48.21 9.30 43.69
N THR A 26 -48.71 9.82 42.56
CA THR A 26 -48.68 9.20 41.24
C THR A 26 -47.76 9.99 40.27
N THR A 27 -47.74 9.61 39.03
CA THR A 27 -46.99 10.34 37.98
C THR A 27 -47.92 10.92 36.94
N ILE A 28 -47.74 12.17 36.54
CA ILE A 28 -48.52 12.80 35.48
C ILE A 28 -47.73 12.77 34.18
N ARG A 29 -48.35 12.27 33.09
CA ARG A 29 -47.78 12.30 31.74
C ARG A 29 -47.58 13.71 31.26
N MET A 30 -46.37 14.04 30.84
CA MET A 30 -46.03 15.34 30.28
C MET A 30 -45.94 15.33 28.76
N ARG A 31 -45.19 14.37 28.21
CA ARG A 31 -44.93 14.30 26.79
C ARG A 31 -44.70 12.84 26.35
N SER A 32 -45.33 12.42 25.27
CA SER A 32 -45.04 11.15 24.59
C SER A 32 -43.78 11.29 23.76
N LYS A 33 -42.98 10.23 23.73
CA LYS A 33 -41.78 10.11 22.90
C LYS A 33 -42.04 9.22 21.67
N VAL A 34 -43.30 8.97 21.32
CA VAL A 34 -43.69 8.11 20.21
C VAL A 34 -43.05 8.54 18.88
N ASP A 35 -42.71 9.84 18.75
CA ASP A 35 -42.02 10.41 17.59
C ASP A 35 -40.58 10.82 17.91
N ALA A 36 -39.96 10.23 18.92
CA ALA A 36 -38.56 10.46 19.19
C ALA A 36 -37.72 9.84 18.08
N ILE A 37 -37.64 10.56 16.98
CA ILE A 37 -36.66 10.30 15.92
C ILE A 37 -35.29 10.26 16.61
N ASP A 38 -34.57 9.17 16.40
CA ASP A 38 -33.22 9.05 16.91
C ASP A 38 -32.41 10.23 16.34
N TYR A 39 -32.07 11.19 17.22
CA TYR A 39 -31.34 12.40 16.83
C TYR A 39 -30.03 12.13 16.10
N LYS A 40 -29.50 10.92 16.21
CA LYS A 40 -28.31 10.49 15.49
C LYS A 40 -28.51 10.36 13.98
N TYR A 41 -29.75 10.16 13.54
CA TYR A 41 -30.11 10.04 12.11
C TYR A 41 -30.82 11.29 11.57
N PHE A 42 -30.88 12.36 12.34
CA PHE A 42 -31.44 13.61 11.85
C PHE A 42 -30.49 14.26 10.87
N VAL A 43 -31.00 14.58 9.67
CA VAL A 43 -30.21 15.28 8.65
C VAL A 43 -29.87 16.66 9.21
N GLU A 44 -28.58 16.95 9.34
CA GLU A 44 -28.10 18.26 9.77
C GLU A 44 -28.56 19.33 8.75
N PRO A 45 -29.38 20.32 9.16
CA PRO A 45 -29.96 21.29 8.23
C PRO A 45 -28.90 22.17 7.53
N ASN A 46 -27.72 22.30 8.12
CA ASN A 46 -26.63 23.10 7.56
C ASN A 46 -25.78 22.33 6.53
N ILE A 47 -25.98 21.02 6.40
CA ILE A 47 -25.26 20.20 5.43
C ILE A 47 -26.20 19.87 4.25
N PRO A 48 -25.99 20.45 3.07
CA PRO A 48 -26.81 20.14 1.92
C PRO A 48 -26.66 18.68 1.47
N LYS A 49 -27.72 18.10 0.95
CA LYS A 49 -27.69 16.75 0.39
C LYS A 49 -26.87 16.73 -0.90
N TYR A 50 -25.76 16.02 -0.88
CA TYR A 50 -24.95 15.76 -2.06
C TYR A 50 -25.44 14.50 -2.78
N LYS A 51 -25.69 14.61 -4.07
CA LYS A 51 -25.99 13.45 -4.93
C LYS A 51 -24.71 13.06 -5.66
N ILE A 52 -24.16 11.92 -5.29
CA ILE A 52 -23.02 11.33 -5.97
C ILE A 52 -23.54 10.62 -7.22
N SER A 53 -23.13 11.07 -8.42
CA SER A 53 -23.50 10.41 -9.67
C SER A 53 -22.75 9.10 -9.86
N LYS A 54 -23.37 8.16 -10.60
CA LYS A 54 -22.69 6.90 -10.93
C LYS A 54 -21.43 7.12 -11.76
N SER A 55 -21.47 8.08 -12.70
CA SER A 55 -20.32 8.43 -13.53
C SER A 55 -19.14 8.91 -12.68
N TRP A 56 -19.39 9.78 -11.71
CA TRP A 56 -18.34 10.26 -10.81
C TRP A 56 -17.74 9.13 -9.95
N LEU A 57 -18.58 8.19 -9.49
CA LEU A 57 -18.09 7.01 -8.78
C LEU A 57 -17.21 6.11 -9.67
N GLU A 58 -17.58 5.97 -10.94
CA GLU A 58 -16.79 5.19 -11.91
C GLU A 58 -15.47 5.89 -12.25
N GLU A 59 -15.45 7.19 -12.40
CA GLU A 59 -14.24 7.99 -12.58
C GLU A 59 -13.29 7.83 -11.38
N ILE A 60 -13.83 7.96 -10.16
CA ILE A 60 -13.02 7.74 -8.93
C ILE A 60 -12.47 6.31 -8.89
N LYS A 61 -13.30 5.30 -9.16
CA LYS A 61 -12.85 3.90 -9.18
C LYS A 61 -11.75 3.68 -10.21
N ALA A 62 -11.87 4.27 -11.40
CA ALA A 62 -10.85 4.18 -12.44
C ALA A 62 -9.55 4.91 -12.07
N SER A 63 -9.62 5.93 -11.21
CA SER A 63 -8.45 6.69 -10.75
C SER A 63 -7.75 6.07 -9.53
N ILE A 64 -8.36 5.08 -8.88
CA ILE A 64 -7.75 4.40 -7.74
C ILE A 64 -6.54 3.59 -8.24
N PRO A 65 -5.32 3.87 -7.76
CA PRO A 65 -4.17 3.06 -8.12
C PRO A 65 -4.26 1.66 -7.51
N GLU A 66 -3.56 0.72 -8.12
CA GLU A 66 -3.46 -0.65 -7.59
C GLU A 66 -2.99 -0.63 -6.14
N LEU A 67 -3.76 -1.28 -5.27
CA LEU A 67 -3.51 -1.27 -3.83
C LEU A 67 -2.33 -2.19 -3.45
N PRO A 68 -1.60 -1.92 -2.36
CA PRO A 68 -0.44 -2.71 -1.97
C PRO A 68 -0.70 -4.22 -1.85
N TYR A 69 -1.87 -4.62 -1.34
CA TYR A 69 -2.21 -6.04 -1.21
C TYR A 69 -2.48 -6.71 -2.57
N GLU A 70 -3.00 -5.97 -3.54
CA GLU A 70 -3.22 -6.44 -4.93
C GLU A 70 -1.87 -6.61 -5.63
N ARG A 71 -0.98 -5.62 -5.52
CA ARG A 71 0.41 -5.72 -5.99
C ARG A 71 1.13 -6.92 -5.38
N LYS A 72 1.00 -7.13 -4.07
CA LYS A 72 1.59 -8.30 -3.41
C LYS A 72 1.09 -9.60 -4.01
N ALA A 73 -0.22 -9.75 -4.16
CA ALA A 73 -0.83 -10.95 -4.73
C ALA A 73 -0.33 -11.20 -6.16
N LYS A 74 -0.26 -10.15 -6.97
CA LYS A 74 0.28 -10.17 -8.33
C LYS A 74 1.75 -10.60 -8.35
N TYR A 75 2.60 -10.03 -7.49
CA TYR A 75 4.02 -10.37 -7.43
C TYR A 75 4.27 -11.84 -7.09
N ILE A 76 3.46 -12.39 -6.19
CA ILE A 76 3.53 -13.81 -5.85
C ILE A 76 3.00 -14.68 -6.98
N LYS A 77 1.81 -14.36 -7.53
CA LYS A 77 1.12 -15.20 -8.50
C LYS A 77 1.75 -15.15 -9.90
N ASP A 78 2.01 -13.94 -10.39
CA ASP A 78 2.40 -13.74 -11.79
C ASP A 78 3.92 -13.78 -11.97
N TYR A 79 4.70 -13.37 -10.97
CA TYR A 79 6.16 -13.34 -11.04
C TYR A 79 6.84 -14.40 -10.16
N GLY A 80 6.08 -15.20 -9.44
CA GLY A 80 6.61 -16.31 -8.64
C GLY A 80 7.56 -15.86 -7.52
N LEU A 81 7.36 -14.67 -6.97
CA LEU A 81 8.15 -14.18 -5.85
C LEU A 81 7.72 -14.83 -4.53
N SER A 82 8.63 -14.89 -3.57
CA SER A 82 8.27 -15.29 -2.21
C SER A 82 7.35 -14.25 -1.55
N SER A 83 6.50 -14.69 -0.61
CA SER A 83 5.67 -13.76 0.17
C SER A 83 6.50 -12.74 0.95
N TYR A 84 7.72 -13.11 1.33
CA TYR A 84 8.67 -12.26 2.03
C TYR A 84 9.16 -11.13 1.10
N ASP A 85 9.71 -11.47 -0.07
CA ASP A 85 10.20 -10.48 -1.04
C ASP A 85 9.09 -9.55 -1.51
N ALA A 86 7.92 -10.12 -1.84
CA ALA A 86 6.76 -9.32 -2.23
C ALA A 86 6.35 -8.32 -1.14
N THR A 87 6.42 -8.72 0.15
CA THR A 87 6.10 -7.82 1.26
C THR A 87 7.10 -6.68 1.39
N ILE A 88 8.39 -6.95 1.19
CA ILE A 88 9.44 -5.91 1.22
C ILE A 88 9.22 -4.92 0.07
N LEU A 89 8.99 -5.42 -1.15
CA LEU A 89 8.84 -4.58 -2.34
C LEU A 89 7.63 -3.65 -2.27
N ILE A 90 6.53 -4.06 -1.61
CA ILE A 90 5.33 -3.23 -1.50
C ILE A 90 5.35 -2.28 -0.30
N LYS A 91 6.35 -2.39 0.59
CA LYS A 91 6.41 -1.58 1.83
C LYS A 91 6.39 -0.08 1.53
N GLU A 92 7.05 0.31 0.46
CA GLU A 92 7.10 1.69 -0.03
C GLU A 92 6.65 1.74 -1.49
N LYS A 93 5.78 2.70 -1.81
CA LYS A 93 5.25 2.87 -3.17
C LYS A 93 6.36 3.13 -4.20
N SER A 94 7.39 3.88 -3.81
CA SER A 94 8.55 4.19 -4.65
C SER A 94 9.34 2.95 -5.03
N ILE A 95 9.55 2.03 -4.08
CA ILE A 95 10.23 0.75 -4.31
C ILE A 95 9.40 -0.16 -5.21
N ALA A 96 8.08 -0.24 -4.95
CA ALA A 96 7.17 -1.00 -5.81
C ALA A 96 7.18 -0.50 -7.26
N ASN A 97 7.13 0.81 -7.46
CA ASN A 97 7.20 1.42 -8.78
C ASN A 97 8.55 1.13 -9.46
N TYR A 98 9.65 1.27 -8.74
CA TYR A 98 10.98 0.95 -9.27
C TYR A 98 11.09 -0.52 -9.71
N PHE A 99 10.54 -1.45 -8.93
CA PHE A 99 10.46 -2.86 -9.31
C PHE A 99 9.65 -3.06 -10.59
N GLU A 100 8.47 -2.43 -10.69
CA GLU A 100 7.63 -2.52 -11.89
C GLU A 100 8.30 -1.91 -13.13
N GLU A 101 9.07 -0.82 -12.98
CA GLU A 101 9.89 -0.27 -14.06
C GLU A 101 10.97 -1.24 -14.50
N CYS A 102 11.61 -1.97 -13.58
CA CYS A 102 12.55 -3.04 -13.93
C CYS A 102 11.87 -4.15 -14.77
N LEU A 103 10.65 -4.54 -14.39
CA LEU A 103 9.88 -5.54 -15.15
C LEU A 103 9.47 -5.02 -16.54
N ALA A 104 9.05 -3.75 -16.62
CA ALA A 104 8.72 -3.11 -17.91
C ALA A 104 9.91 -3.11 -18.88
N LYS A 105 11.14 -3.09 -18.37
CA LYS A 105 12.38 -3.22 -19.13
C LYS A 105 12.78 -4.68 -19.38
N GLN A 106 11.88 -5.63 -19.16
CA GLN A 106 12.11 -7.06 -19.39
C GLN A 106 13.23 -7.66 -18.52
N MET A 107 13.40 -7.17 -17.32
CA MET A 107 14.30 -7.78 -16.34
C MET A 107 13.60 -8.99 -15.71
N ASP A 108 14.36 -10.05 -15.45
CA ASP A 108 13.83 -11.19 -14.69
C ASP A 108 13.36 -10.78 -13.30
N ALA A 109 12.14 -11.15 -12.95
CA ALA A 109 11.48 -10.68 -11.73
C ALA A 109 12.22 -11.10 -10.46
N LYS A 110 12.76 -12.34 -10.43
CA LYS A 110 13.49 -12.83 -9.25
C LYS A 110 14.84 -12.14 -9.13
N ALA A 111 15.53 -11.92 -10.25
CA ALA A 111 16.78 -11.17 -10.25
C ALA A 111 16.54 -9.72 -9.80
N ALA A 112 15.53 -9.04 -10.35
CA ALA A 112 15.16 -7.68 -9.94
C ALA A 112 14.85 -7.61 -8.44
N ALA A 113 13.99 -8.53 -7.94
CA ALA A 113 13.65 -8.60 -6.53
C ALA A 113 14.90 -8.77 -5.64
N ASN A 114 15.79 -9.70 -5.97
CA ASN A 114 17.01 -9.97 -5.22
C ASN A 114 17.95 -8.76 -5.17
N TRP A 115 18.10 -8.05 -6.30
CA TRP A 115 18.93 -6.84 -6.34
C TRP A 115 18.32 -5.67 -5.57
N ILE A 116 17.01 -5.53 -5.61
CA ILE A 116 16.31 -4.47 -4.87
C ILE A 116 16.32 -4.76 -3.38
N THR A 117 15.89 -5.95 -2.95
CA THR A 117 15.78 -6.30 -1.53
C THR A 117 17.13 -6.43 -0.82
N GLY A 118 18.20 -6.69 -1.54
CA GLY A 118 19.55 -6.78 -1.02
C GLY A 118 20.37 -5.49 -1.26
N PRO A 119 21.12 -5.42 -2.39
CA PRO A 119 22.07 -4.34 -2.63
C PRO A 119 21.46 -2.94 -2.62
N ILE A 120 20.31 -2.74 -3.26
CA ILE A 120 19.71 -1.40 -3.36
C ILE A 120 19.20 -0.92 -2.01
N LEU A 121 18.34 -1.68 -1.33
CA LEU A 121 17.82 -1.28 -0.02
C LEU A 121 18.94 -1.12 1.01
N GLY A 122 19.97 -1.98 0.94
CA GLY A 122 21.16 -1.83 1.78
C GLY A 122 21.91 -0.52 1.54
N TYR A 123 22.05 -0.10 0.28
CA TYR A 123 22.67 1.17 -0.07
C TYR A 123 21.83 2.37 0.37
N LEU A 124 20.51 2.33 0.13
CA LEU A 124 19.59 3.40 0.53
C LEU A 124 19.60 3.61 2.05
N ALA A 125 19.52 2.53 2.81
CA ALA A 125 19.54 2.57 4.27
C ALA A 125 20.88 3.10 4.82
N LYS A 126 22.01 2.71 4.21
CA LYS A 126 23.34 3.16 4.64
C LYS A 126 23.55 4.65 4.40
N ASN A 127 23.02 5.19 3.32
CA ASN A 127 23.23 6.58 2.92
C ASN A 127 22.05 7.49 3.29
N GLU A 128 21.01 6.96 3.92
CA GLU A 128 19.79 7.69 4.33
C GLU A 128 19.14 8.47 3.16
N ILE A 129 19.10 7.84 1.98
CA ILE A 129 18.49 8.41 0.77
C ILE A 129 17.30 7.59 0.29
N GLU A 130 16.40 8.22 -0.45
CA GLU A 130 15.29 7.55 -1.12
C GLU A 130 15.70 6.98 -2.49
N ILE A 131 14.93 6.01 -3.00
CA ILE A 131 15.22 5.37 -4.30
C ILE A 131 15.21 6.37 -5.45
N GLN A 132 14.43 7.44 -5.35
CA GLN A 132 14.31 8.49 -6.37
C GLN A 132 15.62 9.31 -6.52
N ASP A 133 16.37 9.43 -5.43
CA ASP A 133 17.65 10.14 -5.38
C ASP A 133 18.84 9.22 -5.68
N CYS A 134 18.55 7.93 -5.83
CA CYS A 134 19.59 6.93 -6.10
C CYS A 134 20.07 6.98 -7.55
N TYR A 135 21.38 7.05 -7.75
CA TYR A 135 21.97 7.01 -9.10
C TYR A 135 21.68 5.71 -9.86
N MET A 136 21.35 4.62 -9.16
CA MET A 136 21.01 3.32 -9.77
C MET A 136 19.60 3.36 -10.34
N THR A 137 19.45 3.78 -11.58
CA THR A 137 18.18 3.70 -12.31
C THR A 137 17.88 2.27 -12.75
N PRO A 138 16.61 1.92 -13.08
CA PRO A 138 16.26 0.61 -13.62
C PRO A 138 17.08 0.20 -14.84
N ASP A 139 17.46 1.13 -15.72
CA ASP A 139 18.31 0.85 -16.91
C ASP A 139 19.71 0.44 -16.52
N ARG A 140 20.31 1.15 -15.56
CA ARG A 140 21.65 0.83 -15.07
C ARG A 140 21.67 -0.50 -14.35
N LEU A 141 20.64 -0.75 -13.53
CA LEU A 141 20.48 -2.04 -12.86
C LEU A 141 20.35 -3.17 -13.88
N LYS A 142 19.50 -2.98 -14.89
CA LYS A 142 19.31 -3.96 -15.95
C LYS A 142 20.63 -4.30 -16.64
N THR A 143 21.42 -3.28 -16.97
CA THR A 143 22.72 -3.49 -17.61
C THR A 143 23.63 -4.40 -16.77
N ILE A 144 23.66 -4.20 -15.45
CA ILE A 144 24.47 -5.05 -14.56
C ILE A 144 23.91 -6.47 -14.48
N VAL A 145 22.60 -6.59 -14.31
CA VAL A 145 21.93 -7.89 -14.20
C VAL A 145 22.10 -8.71 -15.46
N ASP A 146 21.90 -8.10 -16.64
CA ASP A 146 22.09 -8.78 -17.94
C ASP A 146 23.52 -9.31 -18.06
N LYS A 147 24.54 -8.53 -17.68
CA LYS A 147 25.95 -8.97 -17.75
C LYS A 147 26.26 -10.13 -16.79
N VAL A 148 25.59 -10.19 -15.66
CA VAL A 148 25.70 -11.32 -14.73
C VAL A 148 24.97 -12.55 -15.29
N GLN A 149 23.79 -12.38 -15.86
CA GLN A 149 23.01 -13.48 -16.44
C GLN A 149 23.65 -14.07 -17.72
N GLU A 150 24.26 -13.21 -18.54
CA GLU A 150 25.02 -13.63 -19.70
C GLU A 150 26.33 -14.37 -19.36
N GLY A 151 26.71 -14.39 -18.08
CA GLY A 151 27.99 -14.98 -17.65
C GLY A 151 29.22 -14.10 -17.94
N SER A 152 29.03 -12.89 -18.46
CA SER A 152 30.13 -11.91 -18.68
C SER A 152 30.73 -11.40 -17.37
N LEU A 153 29.96 -11.43 -16.28
CA LEU A 153 30.38 -11.08 -14.94
C LEU A 153 29.95 -12.18 -13.96
N SER A 154 30.80 -12.48 -13.00
CA SER A 154 30.39 -13.27 -11.84
C SER A 154 29.48 -12.44 -10.92
N SER A 155 28.70 -13.10 -10.07
CA SER A 155 27.83 -12.41 -9.08
C SER A 155 28.61 -11.45 -8.17
N LYS A 156 29.89 -11.78 -7.87
CA LYS A 156 30.77 -10.92 -7.07
C LYS A 156 31.16 -9.67 -7.84
N GLN A 157 31.56 -9.82 -9.10
CA GLN A 157 31.91 -8.71 -9.98
C GLN A 157 30.69 -7.82 -10.28
N GLY A 158 29.49 -8.40 -10.41
CA GLY A 158 28.25 -7.64 -10.54
C GLY A 158 28.00 -6.72 -9.34
N LYS A 159 28.18 -7.20 -8.11
CA LYS A 159 28.08 -6.38 -6.90
C LYS A 159 29.16 -5.32 -6.79
N GLU A 160 30.37 -5.62 -7.22
CA GLU A 160 31.46 -4.65 -7.29
C GLU A 160 31.15 -3.54 -8.30
N LEU A 161 30.69 -3.91 -9.49
CA LEU A 161 30.27 -2.96 -10.52
C LEU A 161 29.11 -2.06 -10.04
N PHE A 162 28.15 -2.64 -9.32
CA PHE A 162 27.06 -1.90 -8.69
C PHE A 162 27.58 -0.84 -7.74
N ASN A 163 28.49 -1.18 -6.82
CA ASN A 163 29.06 -0.26 -5.86
C ASN A 163 29.87 0.84 -6.57
N LEU A 164 30.72 0.50 -7.52
CA LEU A 164 31.50 1.44 -8.31
C LEU A 164 30.61 2.40 -9.14
N THR A 165 29.47 1.90 -9.65
CA THR A 165 28.50 2.72 -10.37
C THR A 165 27.91 3.80 -9.46
N LEU A 166 27.58 3.45 -8.21
CA LEU A 166 27.05 4.38 -7.22
C LEU A 166 28.12 5.37 -6.71
N GLU A 167 29.31 4.88 -6.43
CA GLU A 167 30.42 5.75 -5.94
C GLU A 167 30.89 6.75 -6.99
N LYS A 168 31.11 6.30 -8.22
CA LYS A 168 31.65 7.14 -9.29
C LYS A 168 30.59 7.91 -10.07
N GLN A 169 29.31 7.58 -9.87
CA GLN A 169 28.17 8.11 -10.64
C GLN A 169 28.44 8.08 -12.15
N GLN A 170 28.89 6.93 -12.64
CA GLN A 170 29.17 6.67 -14.05
C GLN A 170 28.39 5.47 -14.57
N GLU A 171 28.18 5.43 -15.88
CA GLU A 171 27.47 4.31 -16.53
C GLU A 171 28.19 2.99 -16.29
N PRO A 172 27.47 1.89 -15.98
CA PRO A 172 28.06 0.58 -15.68
C PRO A 172 28.98 0.08 -16.78
N LEU A 173 28.60 0.22 -18.04
CA LEU A 173 29.42 -0.24 -19.19
C LEU A 173 30.75 0.54 -19.30
N LYS A 174 30.76 1.80 -18.90
CA LYS A 174 31.99 2.61 -18.92
C LYS A 174 32.97 2.14 -17.84
N ILE A 175 32.46 1.88 -16.63
CA ILE A 175 33.26 1.36 -15.52
C ILE A 175 33.80 -0.03 -15.86
N MET A 176 32.95 -0.90 -16.41
CA MET A 176 33.31 -2.25 -16.83
C MET A 176 34.48 -2.25 -17.82
N LYS A 177 34.47 -1.34 -18.81
CA LYS A 177 35.59 -1.17 -19.76
C LYS A 177 36.85 -0.62 -19.10
N GLN A 178 36.73 0.35 -18.19
CA GLN A 178 37.87 0.96 -17.48
C GLN A 178 38.56 -0.03 -16.53
N GLN A 179 37.83 -0.91 -15.93
CA GLN A 179 38.32 -1.88 -14.94
C GLN A 179 38.68 -3.23 -15.54
N ASN A 180 38.52 -3.41 -16.88
CA ASN A 180 38.69 -4.70 -17.57
C ASN A 180 37.92 -5.85 -16.89
N MET A 181 36.71 -5.56 -16.41
CA MET A 181 35.83 -6.51 -15.73
C MET A 181 35.16 -7.41 -16.77
N VAL A 182 35.89 -8.35 -17.32
CA VAL A 182 35.35 -9.39 -18.21
C VAL A 182 35.82 -10.73 -17.66
N GLN A 183 34.88 -11.62 -17.43
CA GLN A 183 35.24 -13.01 -17.10
C GLN A 183 35.78 -13.64 -18.39
N ILE A 184 37.08 -13.95 -18.45
CA ILE A 184 37.62 -14.80 -19.48
C ILE A 184 37.14 -16.20 -19.13
N SER A 185 36.13 -16.69 -19.85
CA SER A 185 35.79 -18.10 -19.80
C SER A 185 36.88 -18.82 -20.58
N ASP A 186 37.86 -19.39 -19.90
CA ASP A 186 38.68 -20.41 -20.49
C ASP A 186 37.74 -21.58 -20.80
N ALA A 187 37.44 -21.72 -22.07
CA ALA A 187 36.80 -22.90 -22.61
C ALA A 187 37.86 -24.00 -22.66
N GLU A 188 37.76 -24.96 -21.74
CA GLU A 188 38.24 -26.31 -21.97
C GLU A 188 37.11 -27.19 -22.53
#